data_ff85bfab9ada83fea3b39f36ef5b93e5
#
_entry.id   ff85bfab9ada83fea3b39f36ef5b93e5
#
_cell.length_a   1.000
_cell.length_b   1.000
_cell.length_c   1.000
_cell.angle_alpha   90.00
_cell.angle_beta   90.00
_cell.angle_gamma   90.00
#
_symmetry.space_group_name_H-M   'P 1'
#
loop_
_entity.id
_entity.type
_entity.pdbx_description
1 polymer ?
#
loop_
_entity_poly.entity_id
_entity_poly.type
_entity_poly.pdbx_seq_one_letter_code
_entity_poly.pdbx_strand_id
1 'polypeptide(L)'
;MEDFILDILARIRELGRALTANELEDIVRTHNQGIRDNKSHISKRRALPFFLKVRESDPQRWSSWNISPNEDALLLQTLRMKPRRTASGVATITVITKPWLCSGACIYCPNDVRMPKSYLHNEPACQRAERNCFDPYLQVSSRLRALESMGHVTDKIELIVLGGTWNDYPESYRIWFVRELFRALNDAEEHGSAHDRNGRSDNGNDDSAAADTGGRCMATLDFAHQSEAERRAFYDEAGISHDPDTLARACAKAQQRVYEGSESHAQAIRELYGENHAWQHVSAMQTATLDDVFREHERNVNAAHRNVGLVIETRPDSIDCESLALMRALGCTKIQMGVQSLDEHVLEANKRHTSPEQIAQAFALCRLFGFKSHAHFMANLLGATPNGDASDFRTLVSDTRFLPDEVKMYPCALIDGTGLMSHYADGTWRPYSERELVSVLADNVLATPPYTRIS
;
A
#
# COMPACT_ATOMS: atom_id res chain seq x y z
N MET A 1 -23.06 8.96 -22.65
CA MET A 1 -22.18 7.89 -22.15
C MET A 1 -22.48 6.57 -22.84
N GLU A 2 -23.74 6.23 -23.01
CA GLU A 2 -24.16 5.03 -23.74
C GLU A 2 -23.65 5.03 -25.19
N ASP A 3 -23.90 6.09 -25.94
CA ASP A 3 -23.41 6.22 -27.33
C ASP A 3 -21.89 6.03 -27.43
N PHE A 4 -21.14 6.52 -26.44
CA PHE A 4 -19.70 6.32 -26.36
C PHE A 4 -19.31 4.84 -26.22
N ILE A 5 -20.02 4.07 -25.38
CA ILE A 5 -19.79 2.63 -25.24
C ILE A 5 -20.16 1.88 -26.54
N LEU A 6 -21.26 2.26 -27.16
CA LEU A 6 -21.70 1.65 -28.43
C LEU A 6 -20.74 1.92 -29.59
N ASP A 7 -20.14 3.12 -29.65
CA ASP A 7 -19.12 3.44 -30.67
C ASP A 7 -17.83 2.62 -30.43
N ILE A 8 -17.42 2.46 -29.17
CA ILE A 8 -16.30 1.55 -28.85
C ILE A 8 -16.62 0.13 -29.29
N LEU A 9 -17.83 -0.35 -29.00
CA LEU A 9 -18.29 -1.69 -29.37
C LEU A 9 -18.32 -1.87 -30.90
N ALA A 10 -18.84 -0.89 -31.64
CA ALA A 10 -18.85 -0.90 -33.09
C ALA A 10 -17.42 -1.02 -33.67
N ARG A 11 -16.50 -0.26 -33.10
CA ARG A 11 -15.09 -0.30 -33.52
C ARG A 11 -14.40 -1.61 -33.16
N ILE A 12 -14.72 -2.20 -32.01
CA ILE A 12 -14.24 -3.54 -31.61
C ILE A 12 -14.77 -4.61 -32.60
N ARG A 13 -16.03 -4.53 -32.99
CA ARG A 13 -16.66 -5.43 -33.99
C ARG A 13 -15.99 -5.34 -35.33
N GLU A 14 -15.64 -4.13 -35.78
CA GLU A 14 -14.92 -3.89 -37.03
C GLU A 14 -13.50 -4.49 -37.00
N LEU A 15 -12.76 -4.31 -35.91
CA LEU A 15 -11.36 -4.68 -35.79
C LEU A 15 -11.15 -6.11 -35.29
N GLY A 16 -12.13 -6.73 -34.64
CA GLY A 16 -12.01 -8.06 -34.03
C GLY A 16 -11.07 -8.13 -32.82
N ARG A 17 -10.69 -6.96 -32.23
CA ARG A 17 -9.75 -6.87 -31.11
C ARG A 17 -10.07 -5.67 -30.21
N ALA A 18 -9.46 -5.65 -29.01
CA ALA A 18 -9.50 -4.46 -28.14
C ALA A 18 -8.83 -3.25 -28.83
N LEU A 19 -9.32 -2.05 -28.50
CA LEU A 19 -8.76 -0.81 -29.03
C LEU A 19 -7.42 -0.49 -28.34
N THR A 20 -6.51 0.08 -29.12
CA THR A 20 -5.31 0.70 -28.60
C THR A 20 -5.63 1.99 -27.86
N ALA A 21 -4.68 2.51 -27.08
CA ALA A 21 -4.87 3.76 -26.35
C ALA A 21 -5.20 4.95 -27.29
N ASN A 22 -4.52 5.02 -28.43
CA ASN A 22 -4.72 6.09 -29.41
C ASN A 22 -6.10 6.01 -30.07
N GLU A 23 -6.53 4.82 -30.49
CA GLU A 23 -7.86 4.60 -31.08
C GLU A 23 -8.99 4.98 -30.11
N LEU A 24 -8.85 4.64 -28.83
CA LEU A 24 -9.80 5.04 -27.81
C LEU A 24 -9.78 6.57 -27.56
N GLU A 25 -8.61 7.18 -27.58
CA GLU A 25 -8.47 8.61 -27.38
C GLU A 25 -9.10 9.42 -28.52
N ASP A 26 -9.05 8.92 -29.75
CA ASP A 26 -9.73 9.53 -30.90
C ASP A 26 -11.25 9.50 -30.72
N ILE A 27 -11.83 8.39 -30.24
CA ILE A 27 -13.27 8.32 -29.95
C ILE A 27 -13.61 9.29 -28.78
N VAL A 28 -12.82 9.34 -27.73
CA VAL A 28 -12.99 10.29 -26.61
C VAL A 28 -12.99 11.73 -27.11
N ARG A 29 -12.05 12.07 -28.00
CA ARG A 29 -11.92 13.41 -28.58
C ARG A 29 -13.16 13.78 -29.41
N THR A 30 -13.65 12.84 -30.23
CA THR A 30 -14.87 13.04 -31.05
C THR A 30 -16.08 13.32 -30.18
N HIS A 31 -16.29 12.53 -29.13
CA HIS A 31 -17.42 12.72 -28.20
C HIS A 31 -17.34 13.99 -27.34
N ASN A 32 -16.14 14.52 -27.12
CA ASN A 32 -15.94 15.74 -26.35
C ASN A 32 -15.88 16.99 -27.21
N GLN A 33 -15.97 16.85 -28.54
CA GLN A 33 -15.91 17.97 -29.46
C GLN A 33 -17.11 18.91 -29.26
N GLY A 34 -16.84 20.19 -28.96
CA GLY A 34 -17.87 21.20 -28.72
C GLY A 34 -18.38 21.27 -27.26
N ILE A 35 -18.00 20.37 -26.38
CA ILE A 35 -18.36 20.43 -24.96
C ILE A 35 -17.41 21.42 -24.24
N ARG A 36 -17.97 22.51 -23.69
CA ARG A 36 -17.20 23.53 -22.97
C ARG A 36 -16.99 23.23 -21.48
N ASP A 37 -17.87 22.43 -20.89
CA ASP A 37 -17.80 22.11 -19.46
C ASP A 37 -17.00 20.84 -19.25
N ASN A 38 -15.85 20.96 -18.59
CA ASN A 38 -14.97 19.85 -18.24
C ASN A 38 -15.63 18.76 -17.38
N LYS A 39 -16.66 19.13 -16.59
CA LYS A 39 -17.42 18.15 -15.78
C LYS A 39 -18.31 17.25 -16.63
N SER A 40 -18.67 17.70 -17.84
CA SER A 40 -19.49 16.94 -18.80
C SER A 40 -18.65 16.10 -19.77
N HIS A 41 -17.31 16.26 -19.78
CA HIS A 41 -16.43 15.49 -20.66
C HIS A 41 -16.53 13.98 -20.39
N ILE A 42 -16.62 13.23 -21.48
CA ILE A 42 -16.50 11.78 -21.47
C ILE A 42 -15.03 11.42 -21.24
N SER A 43 -14.80 10.47 -20.37
CA SER A 43 -13.46 9.95 -20.10
C SER A 43 -13.54 8.46 -19.74
N LYS A 44 -12.45 7.74 -19.98
CA LYS A 44 -12.29 6.33 -19.60
C LYS A 44 -12.65 6.09 -18.12
N ARG A 45 -12.27 7.03 -17.24
CA ARG A 45 -12.56 6.96 -15.79
C ARG A 45 -14.07 6.97 -15.49
N ARG A 46 -14.89 7.60 -16.31
CA ARG A 46 -16.36 7.66 -16.15
C ARG A 46 -17.06 6.55 -16.92
N ALA A 47 -16.49 6.13 -18.05
CA ALA A 47 -17.08 5.13 -18.93
C ALA A 47 -17.03 3.72 -18.33
N LEU A 48 -15.93 3.33 -17.72
CA LEU A 48 -15.79 2.00 -17.14
C LEU A 48 -16.81 1.74 -16.00
N PRO A 49 -16.97 2.60 -14.99
CA PRO A 49 -17.99 2.40 -13.96
C PRO A 49 -19.42 2.37 -14.53
N PHE A 50 -19.71 3.18 -15.56
CA PHE A 50 -21.00 3.15 -16.23
C PHE A 50 -21.24 1.80 -16.95
N PHE A 51 -20.24 1.30 -17.68
CA PHE A 51 -20.29 0.01 -18.36
C PHE A 51 -20.53 -1.14 -17.36
N LEU A 52 -19.75 -1.19 -16.27
CA LEU A 52 -19.89 -2.20 -15.22
C LEU A 52 -21.27 -2.16 -14.57
N LYS A 53 -21.77 -0.95 -14.26
CA LYS A 53 -23.11 -0.78 -13.68
C LYS A 53 -24.21 -1.30 -14.61
N VAL A 54 -24.14 -1.01 -15.90
CA VAL A 54 -25.14 -1.51 -16.87
C VAL A 54 -25.07 -3.04 -16.94
N ARG A 55 -23.88 -3.61 -17.02
CA ARG A 55 -23.66 -5.06 -17.06
C ARG A 55 -24.26 -5.79 -15.84
N GLU A 56 -24.10 -5.21 -14.64
CA GLU A 56 -24.48 -5.85 -13.38
C GLU A 56 -25.89 -5.53 -12.92
N SER A 57 -26.40 -4.33 -13.23
CA SER A 57 -27.63 -3.82 -12.59
C SER A 57 -28.72 -3.39 -13.55
N ASP A 58 -28.52 -3.48 -14.89
CA ASP A 58 -29.50 -3.08 -15.89
C ASP A 58 -29.63 -4.15 -17.01
N PRO A 59 -30.31 -5.29 -16.72
CA PRO A 59 -30.40 -6.40 -17.66
C PRO A 59 -31.10 -6.04 -18.98
N GLN A 60 -32.05 -5.09 -18.95
CA GLN A 60 -32.78 -4.66 -20.16
C GLN A 60 -31.84 -3.90 -21.10
N ARG A 61 -31.11 -2.93 -20.57
CA ARG A 61 -30.13 -2.17 -21.34
C ARG A 61 -28.98 -3.06 -21.81
N TRP A 62 -28.47 -3.92 -20.94
CA TRP A 62 -27.42 -4.88 -21.32
C TRP A 62 -27.83 -5.76 -22.48
N SER A 63 -29.04 -6.33 -22.44
CA SER A 63 -29.58 -7.14 -23.52
C SER A 63 -29.73 -6.37 -24.83
N SER A 64 -30.11 -5.07 -24.75
CA SER A 64 -30.28 -4.22 -25.95
C SER A 64 -28.96 -3.98 -26.70
N TRP A 65 -27.80 -4.04 -26.02
CA TRP A 65 -26.49 -3.86 -26.64
C TRP A 65 -26.04 -5.08 -27.42
N ASN A 66 -26.66 -6.24 -27.20
CA ASN A 66 -26.37 -7.51 -27.88
C ASN A 66 -24.87 -7.83 -27.88
N ILE A 67 -24.26 -7.85 -26.69
CA ILE A 67 -22.84 -8.07 -26.47
C ILE A 67 -22.56 -9.56 -26.28
N SER A 68 -21.68 -10.15 -27.09
CA SER A 68 -21.20 -11.49 -26.88
C SER A 68 -20.14 -11.56 -25.75
N PRO A 69 -19.91 -12.72 -25.12
CA PRO A 69 -18.89 -12.86 -24.08
C PRO A 69 -17.48 -12.41 -24.50
N ASN A 70 -17.13 -12.60 -25.77
CA ASN A 70 -15.85 -12.15 -26.32
C ASN A 70 -15.80 -10.60 -26.41
N GLU A 71 -16.88 -9.97 -26.88
CA GLU A 71 -16.97 -8.50 -26.96
C GLU A 71 -16.97 -7.85 -25.58
N ASP A 72 -17.61 -8.46 -24.57
CA ASP A 72 -17.53 -8.02 -23.18
C ASP A 72 -16.08 -8.00 -22.68
N ALA A 73 -15.35 -9.08 -22.91
CA ALA A 73 -13.93 -9.15 -22.56
C ALA A 73 -13.07 -8.08 -23.27
N LEU A 74 -13.32 -7.83 -24.57
CA LEU A 74 -12.60 -6.83 -25.35
C LEU A 74 -12.96 -5.39 -24.92
N LEU A 75 -14.23 -5.12 -24.56
CA LEU A 75 -14.67 -3.84 -23.98
C LEU A 75 -13.99 -3.59 -22.64
N LEU A 76 -14.00 -4.58 -21.74
CA LEU A 76 -13.34 -4.48 -20.45
C LEU A 76 -11.84 -4.25 -20.61
N GLN A 77 -11.19 -4.95 -21.54
CA GLN A 77 -9.77 -4.75 -21.85
C GLN A 77 -9.50 -3.32 -22.36
N THR A 78 -10.35 -2.80 -23.24
CA THR A 78 -10.27 -1.43 -23.80
C THR A 78 -10.45 -0.38 -22.71
N LEU A 79 -11.45 -0.55 -21.84
CA LEU A 79 -11.82 0.42 -20.83
C LEU A 79 -10.98 0.31 -19.54
N ARG A 80 -10.28 -0.81 -19.31
CA ARG A 80 -9.45 -1.03 -18.11
C ARG A 80 -8.43 0.09 -17.93
N MET A 81 -8.39 0.66 -16.72
CA MET A 81 -7.45 1.72 -16.37
C MET A 81 -6.12 1.15 -15.89
N LYS A 82 -5.01 1.72 -16.38
CA LYS A 82 -3.64 1.33 -15.97
C LYS A 82 -3.39 -0.19 -16.05
N PRO A 83 -3.59 -0.84 -17.21
CA PRO A 83 -3.61 -2.31 -17.35
C PRO A 83 -2.32 -2.99 -16.90
N ARG A 84 -1.18 -2.29 -16.94
CA ARG A 84 0.12 -2.84 -16.49
C ARG A 84 0.16 -3.19 -15.00
N ARG A 85 -0.74 -2.60 -14.16
CA ARG A 85 -0.73 -2.84 -12.70
C ARG A 85 -1.01 -4.27 -12.29
N THR A 86 -1.78 -4.99 -13.08
CA THR A 86 -2.16 -6.39 -12.83
C THR A 86 -1.76 -7.29 -13.99
N ALA A 87 -0.78 -6.89 -14.80
CA ALA A 87 -0.31 -7.67 -15.94
C ALA A 87 0.30 -9.03 -15.53
N SER A 88 0.81 -9.14 -14.31
CA SER A 88 1.30 -10.39 -13.72
C SER A 88 0.19 -11.36 -13.30
N GLY A 89 -1.09 -10.95 -13.35
CA GLY A 89 -2.21 -11.71 -12.81
C GLY A 89 -2.37 -11.55 -11.28
N VAL A 90 -1.60 -10.67 -10.65
CA VAL A 90 -1.69 -10.37 -9.21
C VAL A 90 -1.96 -8.88 -9.01
N ALA A 91 -2.94 -8.54 -8.20
CA ALA A 91 -3.24 -7.16 -7.82
C ALA A 91 -2.50 -6.80 -6.52
N THR A 92 -1.69 -5.75 -6.56
CA THR A 92 -0.91 -5.31 -5.39
C THR A 92 -1.68 -4.25 -4.58
N ILE A 93 -1.80 -4.48 -3.28
CA ILE A 93 -2.38 -3.55 -2.32
C ILE A 93 -1.32 -3.16 -1.29
N THR A 94 -0.90 -1.90 -1.33
CA THR A 94 0.01 -1.33 -0.33
C THR A 94 -0.81 -0.71 0.81
N VAL A 95 -0.46 -1.05 2.04
CA VAL A 95 -1.08 -0.59 3.29
C VAL A 95 0.00 0.04 4.17
N ILE A 96 -0.29 1.21 4.73
CA ILE A 96 0.63 1.96 5.59
C ILE A 96 0.18 1.82 7.04
N THR A 97 1.12 1.50 7.94
CA THR A 97 0.88 1.48 9.39
C THR A 97 0.69 2.90 9.95
N LYS A 98 0.10 3.04 11.13
CA LYS A 98 0.02 4.35 11.78
C LYS A 98 1.43 4.89 12.10
N PRO A 99 1.61 6.21 12.20
CA PRO A 99 2.86 6.78 12.66
C PRO A 99 3.29 6.19 14.00
N TRP A 100 4.56 5.79 14.09
CA TRP A 100 5.14 5.17 15.28
C TRP A 100 6.61 5.53 15.42
N LEU A 101 7.18 5.24 16.59
CA LEU A 101 8.60 5.43 16.83
C LEU A 101 9.41 4.54 15.89
N CYS A 102 10.56 5.05 15.46
CA CYS A 102 11.52 4.29 14.67
C CYS A 102 12.85 4.28 15.42
N SER A 103 13.44 3.11 15.60
CA SER A 103 14.77 2.91 16.21
C SER A 103 15.90 3.52 15.37
N GLY A 104 15.66 3.79 14.07
CA GLY A 104 16.64 4.37 13.15
C GLY A 104 16.77 5.89 13.28
N ALA A 105 18.02 6.39 13.11
CA ALA A 105 18.37 7.81 13.13
C ALA A 105 18.89 8.33 11.78
N CYS A 106 18.52 7.69 10.67
CA CYS A 106 19.04 7.98 9.33
C CYS A 106 18.81 9.44 8.92
N ILE A 107 19.88 10.14 8.51
CA ILE A 107 19.84 11.57 8.21
C ILE A 107 19.05 11.93 6.94
N TYR A 108 18.85 10.99 6.04
CA TYR A 108 18.11 11.16 4.77
C TYR A 108 16.62 10.88 4.92
N CYS A 109 16.17 10.29 6.03
CA CYS A 109 14.76 9.96 6.21
C CYS A 109 13.89 11.20 6.40
N PRO A 110 12.75 11.31 5.71
CA PRO A 110 11.74 12.34 5.94
C PRO A 110 11.30 12.41 7.41
N ASN A 111 11.00 13.61 7.86
CA ASN A 111 10.52 13.92 9.20
C ASN A 111 9.07 14.42 9.18
N ASP A 112 8.23 13.86 8.31
CA ASP A 112 6.79 14.16 8.27
C ASP A 112 6.10 13.51 9.49
N VAL A 113 5.60 14.33 10.42
CA VAL A 113 4.97 13.84 11.67
C VAL A 113 3.58 13.25 11.44
N ARG A 114 3.02 13.36 10.24
CA ARG A 114 1.74 12.75 9.85
C ARG A 114 1.90 11.30 9.41
N MET A 115 3.13 10.89 9.09
CA MET A 115 3.43 9.59 8.47
C MET A 115 4.44 8.80 9.31
N PRO A 116 4.46 7.47 9.15
CA PRO A 116 5.58 6.69 9.65
C PRO A 116 6.89 7.16 9.02
N LYS A 117 7.99 6.98 9.73
CA LYS A 117 9.33 7.36 9.26
C LYS A 117 9.60 6.80 7.85
N SER A 118 10.23 7.57 7.00
CA SER A 118 10.54 7.30 5.58
C SER A 118 9.44 7.63 4.57
N TYR A 119 8.26 8.07 5.01
CA TYR A 119 7.12 8.38 4.14
C TYR A 119 6.67 9.83 4.25
N LEU A 120 6.05 10.33 3.17
CA LEU A 120 5.50 11.67 3.09
C LEU A 120 3.98 11.62 2.88
N HIS A 121 3.25 12.55 3.50
CA HIS A 121 1.78 12.60 3.43
C HIS A 121 1.22 12.77 2.01
N ASN A 122 2.00 13.34 1.07
CA ASN A 122 1.58 13.55 -0.32
C ASN A 122 1.74 12.30 -1.21
N GLU A 123 2.29 11.21 -0.70
CA GLU A 123 2.37 9.94 -1.43
C GLU A 123 1.00 9.25 -1.53
N PRO A 124 0.65 8.62 -2.67
CA PRO A 124 -0.71 8.06 -2.86
C PRO A 124 -1.12 7.00 -1.84
N ALA A 125 -0.19 6.18 -1.34
CA ALA A 125 -0.49 5.17 -0.32
C ALA A 125 -0.72 5.83 1.04
N CYS A 126 0.08 6.85 1.38
CA CYS A 126 0.00 7.61 2.61
C CYS A 126 -1.32 8.42 2.69
N GLN A 127 -1.69 9.10 1.61
CA GLN A 127 -2.98 9.80 1.50
C GLN A 127 -4.17 8.85 1.72
N ARG A 128 -4.09 7.62 1.18
CA ARG A 128 -5.13 6.61 1.40
C ARG A 128 -5.15 6.15 2.86
N ALA A 129 -3.99 5.91 3.47
CA ALA A 129 -3.89 5.49 4.85
C ALA A 129 -4.47 6.54 5.80
N GLU A 130 -4.10 7.80 5.62
CA GLU A 130 -4.59 8.92 6.41
C GLU A 130 -6.12 9.06 6.33
N ARG A 131 -6.71 9.00 5.11
CA ARG A 131 -8.17 9.03 4.90
C ARG A 131 -8.90 7.81 5.46
N ASN A 132 -8.19 6.77 5.83
CA ASN A 132 -8.70 5.55 6.42
C ASN A 132 -8.18 5.36 7.86
N CYS A 133 -7.78 6.43 8.56
CA CYS A 133 -7.34 6.41 9.96
C CYS A 133 -6.20 5.39 10.21
N PHE A 134 -5.38 5.10 9.21
CA PHE A 134 -4.36 4.04 9.23
C PHE A 134 -4.91 2.64 9.59
N ASP A 135 -6.22 2.46 9.53
CA ASP A 135 -6.87 1.17 9.74
C ASP A 135 -6.62 0.24 8.55
N PRO A 136 -6.03 -0.95 8.75
CA PRO A 136 -5.68 -1.87 7.66
C PRO A 136 -6.89 -2.40 6.92
N TYR A 137 -8.00 -2.68 7.62
CA TYR A 137 -9.25 -3.12 7.01
C TYR A 137 -9.81 -2.08 6.05
N LEU A 138 -9.94 -0.83 6.50
CA LEU A 138 -10.46 0.27 5.68
C LEU A 138 -9.56 0.57 4.47
N GLN A 139 -8.23 0.48 4.65
CA GLN A 139 -7.28 0.68 3.54
C GLN A 139 -7.41 -0.40 2.46
N VAL A 140 -7.52 -1.68 2.85
CA VAL A 140 -7.68 -2.81 1.92
C VAL A 140 -9.02 -2.72 1.21
N SER A 141 -10.14 -2.60 1.94
CA SER A 141 -11.48 -2.50 1.36
C SER A 141 -11.62 -1.34 0.39
N SER A 142 -11.12 -0.15 0.78
CA SER A 142 -11.08 1.03 -0.10
C SER A 142 -10.26 0.78 -1.37
N ARG A 143 -9.15 0.04 -1.25
CA ARG A 143 -8.28 -0.23 -2.39
C ARG A 143 -8.83 -1.32 -3.32
N LEU A 144 -9.48 -2.35 -2.78
CA LEU A 144 -10.18 -3.37 -3.57
C LEU A 144 -11.24 -2.72 -4.46
N ARG A 145 -12.17 -1.95 -3.86
CA ARG A 145 -13.19 -1.23 -4.63
C ARG A 145 -12.60 -0.33 -5.72
N ALA A 146 -11.49 0.35 -5.41
CA ALA A 146 -10.82 1.18 -6.41
C ALA A 146 -10.19 0.37 -7.55
N LEU A 147 -9.68 -0.83 -7.29
CA LEU A 147 -9.13 -1.73 -8.32
C LEU A 147 -10.26 -2.30 -9.19
N GLU A 148 -11.33 -2.77 -8.60
CA GLU A 148 -12.50 -3.31 -9.28
C GLU A 148 -13.18 -2.25 -10.16
N SER A 149 -13.38 -1.04 -9.62
CA SER A 149 -13.93 0.08 -10.39
C SER A 149 -13.03 0.52 -11.56
N MET A 150 -11.75 0.15 -11.54
CA MET A 150 -10.81 0.33 -12.65
C MET A 150 -10.75 -0.87 -13.60
N GLY A 151 -11.56 -1.91 -13.36
CA GLY A 151 -11.63 -3.13 -14.19
C GLY A 151 -10.49 -4.11 -13.97
N HIS A 152 -9.81 -4.06 -12.82
CA HIS A 152 -8.79 -5.05 -12.48
C HIS A 152 -9.42 -6.32 -11.90
N VAL A 153 -8.83 -7.46 -12.25
CA VAL A 153 -9.12 -8.73 -11.59
C VAL A 153 -8.41 -8.72 -10.24
N THR A 154 -9.14 -9.09 -9.19
CA THR A 154 -8.68 -9.03 -7.78
C THR A 154 -8.74 -10.39 -7.07
N ASP A 155 -8.77 -11.49 -7.84
CA ASP A 155 -8.80 -12.87 -7.33
C ASP A 155 -7.49 -13.29 -6.62
N LYS A 156 -6.38 -12.63 -6.96
CA LYS A 156 -5.06 -12.82 -6.34
C LYS A 156 -4.48 -11.49 -5.89
N ILE A 157 -4.27 -11.36 -4.59
CA ILE A 157 -3.79 -10.14 -3.95
C ILE A 157 -2.39 -10.37 -3.37
N GLU A 158 -1.45 -9.47 -3.68
CA GLU A 158 -0.22 -9.29 -2.92
C GLU A 158 -0.39 -8.09 -1.98
N LEU A 159 -0.36 -8.34 -0.67
CA LEU A 159 -0.38 -7.30 0.35
C LEU A 159 1.03 -6.82 0.64
N ILE A 160 1.25 -5.51 0.67
CA ILE A 160 2.54 -4.91 1.04
C ILE A 160 2.30 -3.98 2.24
N VAL A 161 2.88 -4.36 3.37
CA VAL A 161 2.85 -3.56 4.60
C VAL A 161 4.11 -2.69 4.64
N LEU A 162 3.90 -1.40 4.65
CA LEU A 162 4.93 -0.37 4.73
C LEU A 162 4.69 0.50 5.98
N GLY A 163 5.74 1.13 6.50
CA GLY A 163 5.56 2.02 7.64
C GLY A 163 6.78 2.17 8.54
N GLY A 164 7.95 2.32 8.00
CA GLY A 164 9.19 2.45 8.75
C GLY A 164 9.74 1.09 9.18
N THR A 165 10.00 0.89 10.46
CA THR A 165 10.51 -0.39 10.98
C THR A 165 9.37 -1.20 11.59
N TRP A 166 8.92 -2.25 10.91
CA TRP A 166 7.84 -3.11 11.39
C TRP A 166 8.07 -3.65 12.80
N ASN A 167 9.30 -4.02 13.11
CA ASN A 167 9.66 -4.64 14.39
C ASN A 167 9.59 -3.67 15.57
N ASP A 168 9.54 -2.36 15.33
CA ASP A 168 9.38 -1.34 16.38
C ASP A 168 7.93 -1.21 16.88
N TYR A 169 6.95 -1.77 16.18
CA TYR A 169 5.55 -1.79 16.61
C TYR A 169 5.31 -2.84 17.69
N PRO A 170 4.40 -2.58 18.66
CA PRO A 170 3.99 -3.59 19.64
C PRO A 170 3.49 -4.88 18.95
N GLU A 171 3.80 -6.03 19.53
CA GLU A 171 3.42 -7.33 18.97
C GLU A 171 1.90 -7.45 18.80
N SER A 172 1.11 -7.04 19.80
CA SER A 172 -0.36 -7.03 19.73
C SER A 172 -0.88 -6.23 18.53
N TYR A 173 -0.27 -5.06 18.26
CA TYR A 173 -0.62 -4.25 17.10
C TYR A 173 -0.26 -4.94 15.78
N ARG A 174 0.91 -5.58 15.69
CA ARG A 174 1.34 -6.32 14.48
C ARG A 174 0.41 -7.48 14.17
N ILE A 175 -0.02 -8.24 15.19
CA ILE A 175 -0.96 -9.35 15.06
C ILE A 175 -2.33 -8.83 14.61
N TRP A 176 -2.86 -7.80 15.29
CA TRP A 176 -4.12 -7.16 14.93
C TRP A 176 -4.09 -6.62 13.49
N PHE A 177 -3.02 -5.92 13.12
CA PHE A 177 -2.89 -5.31 11.79
C PHE A 177 -3.01 -6.36 10.69
N VAL A 178 -2.30 -7.48 10.81
CA VAL A 178 -2.35 -8.55 9.83
C VAL A 178 -3.70 -9.27 9.83
N ARG A 179 -4.29 -9.56 10.99
CA ARG A 179 -5.66 -10.10 11.06
C ARG A 179 -6.63 -9.26 10.24
N GLU A 180 -6.59 -7.94 10.41
CA GLU A 180 -7.51 -7.03 9.74
C GLU A 180 -7.26 -6.91 8.23
N LEU A 181 -6.02 -7.12 7.77
CA LEU A 181 -5.72 -7.22 6.34
C LEU A 181 -6.45 -8.41 5.69
N PHE A 182 -6.31 -9.59 6.29
CA PHE A 182 -6.97 -10.80 5.77
C PHE A 182 -8.48 -10.73 5.91
N ARG A 183 -8.97 -10.20 7.02
CA ARG A 183 -10.39 -10.04 7.24
C ARG A 183 -11.03 -9.15 6.17
N ALA A 184 -10.40 -8.04 5.79
CA ALA A 184 -10.90 -7.18 4.73
C ALA A 184 -10.99 -7.87 3.36
N LEU A 185 -10.07 -8.80 3.06
CA LEU A 185 -10.13 -9.63 1.85
C LEU A 185 -11.27 -10.64 1.91
N ASN A 186 -11.52 -11.22 3.09
CA ASN A 186 -12.53 -12.25 3.31
C ASN A 186 -13.96 -11.66 3.30
N ASP A 187 -14.16 -10.53 3.97
CA ASP A 187 -15.47 -9.88 4.10
C ASP A 187 -15.93 -9.21 2.79
N ALA A 188 -15.01 -8.90 1.87
CA ALA A 188 -15.36 -8.32 0.57
C ALA A 188 -16.27 -9.23 -0.28
N GLU A 189 -16.22 -10.55 -0.09
CA GLU A 189 -17.12 -11.52 -0.72
C GLU A 189 -18.58 -11.38 -0.23
N GLU A 190 -18.76 -11.16 1.05
CA GLU A 190 -20.09 -11.10 1.66
C GLU A 190 -20.89 -9.93 1.10
N HIS A 191 -20.25 -8.86 0.69
CA HIS A 191 -20.87 -7.68 0.09
C HIS A 191 -21.21 -7.87 -1.40
N GLY A 192 -20.43 -8.67 -2.15
CA GLY A 192 -20.70 -8.99 -3.56
C GLY A 192 -21.82 -10.02 -3.74
N SER A 193 -21.98 -10.94 -2.80
CA SER A 193 -22.97 -12.01 -2.87
C SER A 193 -24.37 -11.63 -2.34
N ALA A 194 -24.51 -10.49 -1.67
CA ALA A 194 -25.81 -10.00 -1.17
C ALA A 194 -26.78 -9.60 -2.28
N HIS A 195 -26.30 -9.39 -3.52
CA HIS A 195 -27.16 -9.10 -4.66
C HIS A 195 -27.80 -10.35 -5.30
N ASP A 196 -27.27 -11.57 -5.03
CA ASP A 196 -27.78 -12.80 -5.65
C ASP A 196 -28.71 -13.62 -4.72
N ARG A 197 -28.87 -13.24 -3.44
CA ARG A 197 -29.66 -14.00 -2.45
C ARG A 197 -31.11 -13.58 -2.28
N ASN A 198 -31.60 -12.60 -3.03
CA ASN A 198 -33.01 -12.19 -2.97
C ASN A 198 -33.96 -13.07 -3.79
N GLY A 199 -33.59 -14.32 -4.12
CA GLY A 199 -34.38 -15.26 -4.90
C GLY A 199 -34.92 -16.48 -4.13
N ARG A 200 -34.85 -16.54 -2.81
CA ARG A 200 -35.55 -17.58 -2.04
C ARG A 200 -36.30 -16.99 -0.84
N SER A 201 -37.60 -16.87 -1.02
CA SER A 201 -38.54 -16.70 0.07
C SER A 201 -38.56 -17.95 0.94
N ASP A 202 -38.18 -17.82 2.18
CA ASP A 202 -38.59 -18.78 3.20
C ASP A 202 -39.46 -18.05 4.23
N ASN A 203 -40.72 -18.48 4.28
CA ASN A 203 -41.69 -18.06 5.27
C ASN A 203 -41.32 -18.71 6.61
N GLY A 204 -41.07 -17.90 7.60
CA GLY A 204 -40.92 -18.34 8.98
C GLY A 204 -41.17 -17.16 9.91
N ASN A 205 -42.46 -17.03 10.34
CA ASN A 205 -42.84 -16.19 11.48
C ASN A 205 -42.01 -16.52 12.70
N ASP A 206 -41.42 -15.50 13.31
CA ASP A 206 -41.37 -15.44 14.77
C ASP A 206 -41.37 -13.98 15.23
N ASP A 207 -42.50 -13.59 15.78
CA ASP A 207 -42.73 -12.36 16.53
C ASP A 207 -42.11 -12.47 17.93
N SER A 208 -41.14 -11.63 18.27
CA SER A 208 -41.02 -11.13 19.65
C SER A 208 -40.21 -9.82 19.67
N ALA A 209 -40.92 -8.73 19.51
CA ALA A 209 -40.44 -7.41 19.87
C ALA A 209 -40.45 -7.28 21.40
N ALA A 210 -39.29 -7.09 22.01
CA ALA A 210 -39.17 -6.52 23.35
C ALA A 210 -38.26 -5.30 23.24
N ALA A 211 -38.87 -4.13 23.36
CA ALA A 211 -38.17 -2.86 23.55
C ALA A 211 -37.54 -2.89 24.96
N ASP A 212 -36.23 -2.84 25.05
CA ASP A 212 -35.52 -2.54 26.28
C ASP A 212 -34.80 -1.18 26.13
N THR A 213 -35.39 -0.16 26.76
CA THR A 213 -34.79 1.15 27.01
C THR A 213 -34.03 1.08 28.31
N GLY A 214 -32.76 0.70 28.26
CA GLY A 214 -31.89 0.67 29.42
C GLY A 214 -30.43 0.85 29.03
N GLY A 215 -29.83 1.93 29.52
CA GLY A 215 -28.43 2.31 29.58
C GLY A 215 -27.45 1.49 28.76
N ARG A 216 -26.99 2.01 27.62
CA ARG A 216 -25.84 1.46 26.88
C ARG A 216 -24.62 1.54 27.77
N CYS A 217 -24.38 0.48 28.53
CA CYS A 217 -23.04 0.12 28.95
C CYS A 217 -22.22 0.07 27.67
N MET A 218 -21.09 0.79 27.58
CA MET A 218 -20.16 0.71 26.46
C MET A 218 -19.67 -0.76 26.37
N ALA A 219 -20.40 -1.57 25.61
CA ALA A 219 -19.95 -2.90 25.26
C ALA A 219 -18.59 -2.74 24.56
N THR A 220 -17.63 -3.50 25.01
CA THR A 220 -16.34 -3.68 24.34
C THR A 220 -16.61 -3.94 22.85
N LEU A 221 -16.40 -2.91 22.02
CA LEU A 221 -16.59 -2.99 20.59
C LEU A 221 -15.58 -4.00 20.06
N ASP A 222 -16.05 -5.19 19.76
CA ASP A 222 -15.21 -6.20 19.12
C ASP A 222 -15.00 -5.77 17.67
N PHE A 223 -13.82 -5.18 17.38
CA PHE A 223 -13.40 -4.85 16.02
C PHE A 223 -13.56 -6.03 15.04
N ALA A 224 -13.66 -7.25 15.56
CA ALA A 224 -13.80 -8.45 14.75
C ALA A 224 -15.11 -8.54 13.95
N HIS A 225 -16.14 -7.80 14.33
CA HIS A 225 -17.47 -7.87 13.70
C HIS A 225 -17.99 -6.55 13.14
N GLN A 226 -17.14 -5.51 13.10
CA GLN A 226 -17.56 -4.18 12.63
C GLN A 226 -17.48 -4.06 11.11
N SER A 227 -18.56 -3.55 10.52
CA SER A 227 -18.60 -3.06 9.14
C SER A 227 -17.68 -1.83 8.95
N GLU A 228 -17.40 -1.46 7.69
CA GLU A 228 -16.66 -0.23 7.40
C GLU A 228 -17.29 1.03 7.99
N ALA A 229 -18.63 1.12 7.97
CA ALA A 229 -19.35 2.27 8.51
C ALA A 229 -19.19 2.39 10.03
N GLU A 230 -19.32 1.27 10.75
CA GLU A 230 -19.13 1.23 12.20
C GLU A 230 -17.69 1.54 12.59
N ARG A 231 -16.69 1.07 11.83
CA ARG A 231 -15.29 1.42 12.05
C ARG A 231 -15.03 2.91 11.86
N ARG A 232 -15.58 3.53 10.82
CA ARG A 232 -15.46 4.97 10.61
C ARG A 232 -16.09 5.76 11.74
N ALA A 233 -17.31 5.37 12.14
CA ALA A 233 -18.00 5.98 13.27
C ALA A 233 -17.20 5.89 14.56
N PHE A 234 -16.56 4.74 14.83
CA PHE A 234 -15.68 4.56 15.99
C PHE A 234 -14.49 5.52 15.98
N TYR A 235 -13.80 5.70 14.84
CA TYR A 235 -12.70 6.67 14.75
C TYR A 235 -13.17 8.10 14.92
N ASP A 236 -14.32 8.46 14.34
CA ASP A 236 -14.92 9.79 14.48
C ASP A 236 -15.33 10.08 15.95
N GLU A 237 -15.97 9.11 16.62
CA GLU A 237 -16.34 9.19 18.04
C GLU A 237 -15.11 9.28 18.96
N ALA A 238 -14.02 8.61 18.62
CA ALA A 238 -12.74 8.73 19.31
C ALA A 238 -12.05 10.08 19.09
N GLY A 239 -12.53 10.91 18.15
CA GLY A 239 -11.94 12.20 17.79
C GLY A 239 -10.76 12.11 16.82
N ILE A 240 -10.60 10.99 16.10
CA ILE A 240 -9.57 10.82 15.07
C ILE A 240 -10.15 11.24 13.72
N SER A 241 -9.66 12.36 13.22
CA SER A 241 -10.06 12.87 11.91
C SER A 241 -9.46 12.03 10.77
N HIS A 242 -10.26 11.87 9.72
CA HIS A 242 -9.81 11.32 8.42
C HIS A 242 -9.75 12.40 7.32
N ASP A 243 -9.99 13.66 7.68
CA ASP A 243 -9.87 14.81 6.78
C ASP A 243 -8.43 15.33 6.74
N PRO A 244 -7.76 15.31 5.56
CA PRO A 244 -6.36 15.71 5.44
C PRO A 244 -6.07 17.14 5.87
N ASP A 245 -7.01 18.08 5.65
CA ASP A 245 -6.81 19.48 6.03
C ASP A 245 -6.89 19.69 7.54
N THR A 246 -7.78 18.96 8.20
CA THR A 246 -7.89 18.96 9.66
C THR A 246 -6.66 18.34 10.31
N LEU A 247 -6.17 17.22 9.78
CA LEU A 247 -4.94 16.58 10.23
C LEU A 247 -3.72 17.48 10.02
N ALA A 248 -3.62 18.15 8.86
CA ALA A 248 -2.54 19.09 8.59
C ALA A 248 -2.50 20.22 9.63
N ARG A 249 -3.66 20.80 9.97
CA ARG A 249 -3.76 21.85 10.99
C ARG A 249 -3.40 21.34 12.39
N ALA A 250 -3.84 20.13 12.75
CA ALA A 250 -3.54 19.53 14.04
C ALA A 250 -2.04 19.26 14.24
N CYS A 251 -1.36 18.84 13.18
CA CYS A 251 0.07 18.49 13.21
C CYS A 251 1.00 19.68 12.92
N ALA A 252 0.49 20.83 12.44
CA ALA A 252 1.31 21.96 11.95
C ALA A 252 2.34 22.46 12.95
N LYS A 253 1.96 22.62 14.22
CA LYS A 253 2.87 23.11 15.27
C LYS A 253 3.98 22.13 15.59
N ALA A 254 3.66 20.82 15.68
CA ALA A 254 4.67 19.79 15.91
C ALA A 254 5.60 19.67 14.70
N GLN A 255 5.07 19.72 13.48
CA GLN A 255 5.87 19.72 12.27
C GLN A 255 6.83 20.89 12.20
N GLN A 256 6.38 22.07 12.60
CA GLN A 256 7.24 23.26 12.63
C GLN A 256 8.37 23.11 13.64
N ARG A 257 8.09 22.64 14.86
CA ARG A 257 9.13 22.39 15.89
C ARG A 257 10.17 21.37 15.42
N VAL A 258 9.74 20.35 14.69
CA VAL A 258 10.65 19.34 14.12
C VAL A 258 11.53 19.96 13.02
N TYR A 259 10.98 20.81 12.15
CA TYR A 259 11.75 21.47 11.10
C TYR A 259 12.74 22.51 11.65
N GLU A 260 12.37 23.20 12.72
CA GLU A 260 13.24 24.14 13.44
C GLU A 260 14.32 23.46 14.29
N GLY A 261 14.24 22.13 14.46
CA GLY A 261 15.16 21.34 15.28
C GLY A 261 14.97 21.55 16.79
N SER A 262 13.90 22.24 17.21
CA SER A 262 13.56 22.43 18.64
C SER A 262 12.93 21.17 19.25
N GLU A 263 12.47 20.25 18.45
CA GLU A 263 11.92 18.95 18.83
C GLU A 263 12.39 17.85 17.88
N SER A 264 12.64 16.65 18.41
CA SER A 264 12.92 15.50 17.57
C SER A 264 11.63 14.91 16.97
N HIS A 265 11.71 14.30 15.76
CA HIS A 265 10.58 13.60 15.18
C HIS A 265 10.00 12.54 16.13
N ALA A 266 10.85 11.81 16.88
CA ALA A 266 10.40 10.79 17.81
C ALA A 266 9.57 11.38 18.97
N GLN A 267 9.93 12.57 19.48
CA GLN A 267 9.15 13.28 20.49
C GLN A 267 7.80 13.72 19.95
N ALA A 268 7.77 14.32 18.76
CA ALA A 268 6.52 14.72 18.10
C ALA A 268 5.58 13.53 17.86
N ILE A 269 6.09 12.39 17.39
CA ILE A 269 5.30 11.16 17.21
C ILE A 269 4.76 10.64 18.55
N ARG A 270 5.54 10.69 19.62
CA ARG A 270 5.08 10.30 20.95
C ARG A 270 3.94 11.19 21.43
N GLU A 271 4.08 12.51 21.31
CA GLU A 271 3.03 13.49 21.66
C GLU A 271 1.74 13.25 20.84
N LEU A 272 1.87 13.15 19.51
CA LEU A 272 0.72 13.09 18.59
C LEU A 272 -0.03 11.76 18.61
N TYR A 273 0.68 10.63 18.81
CA TYR A 273 0.10 9.29 18.63
C TYR A 273 0.25 8.40 19.89
N GLY A 274 1.32 8.55 20.66
CA GLY A 274 1.59 7.74 21.85
C GLY A 274 0.89 8.23 23.10
N GLU A 275 0.90 9.53 23.35
CA GLU A 275 0.35 10.19 24.53
C GLU A 275 -1.03 10.82 24.28
N ASN A 276 -1.47 10.91 23.06
CA ASN A 276 -2.77 11.41 22.67
C ASN A 276 -3.89 10.46 23.13
N HIS A 277 -4.83 10.96 23.91
CA HIS A 277 -5.91 10.15 24.50
C HIS A 277 -6.78 9.44 23.47
N ALA A 278 -7.08 10.07 22.31
CA ALA A 278 -7.85 9.45 21.25
C ALA A 278 -7.11 8.23 20.67
N TRP A 279 -5.82 8.40 20.38
CA TRP A 279 -5.00 7.29 19.87
C TRP A 279 -4.71 6.24 20.93
N GLN A 280 -4.60 6.58 22.21
CA GLN A 280 -4.48 5.60 23.29
C GLN A 280 -5.75 4.74 23.39
N HIS A 281 -6.93 5.39 23.35
CA HIS A 281 -8.21 4.68 23.33
C HIS A 281 -8.31 3.71 22.17
N VAL A 282 -8.04 4.16 20.96
CA VAL A 282 -8.04 3.32 19.75
C VAL A 282 -7.01 2.19 19.85
N SER A 283 -5.79 2.49 20.31
CA SER A 283 -4.72 1.50 20.42
C SER A 283 -5.04 0.38 21.42
N ALA A 284 -5.80 0.68 22.47
CA ALA A 284 -6.26 -0.34 23.42
C ALA A 284 -7.20 -1.37 22.76
N MET A 285 -7.90 -1.00 21.68
CA MET A 285 -8.77 -1.88 20.91
C MET A 285 -8.05 -2.60 19.75
N GLN A 286 -6.85 -2.14 19.39
CA GLN A 286 -6.05 -2.70 18.29
C GLN A 286 -5.26 -3.93 18.75
N THR A 287 -5.97 -4.97 19.16
CA THR A 287 -5.41 -6.23 19.68
C THR A 287 -6.04 -7.44 18.99
N ALA A 288 -5.27 -8.51 18.84
CA ALA A 288 -5.74 -9.81 18.37
C ALA A 288 -4.78 -10.90 18.84
N THR A 289 -5.21 -12.16 18.74
CA THR A 289 -4.38 -13.33 18.99
C THR A 289 -3.88 -13.94 17.68
N LEU A 290 -2.86 -14.79 17.73
CA LEU A 290 -2.43 -15.55 16.55
C LEU A 290 -3.53 -16.51 16.06
N ASP A 291 -4.35 -17.05 16.97
CA ASP A 291 -5.48 -17.90 16.58
C ASP A 291 -6.52 -17.13 15.76
N ASP A 292 -6.70 -15.82 16.03
CA ASP A 292 -7.56 -14.97 15.20
C ASP A 292 -6.98 -14.83 13.78
N VAL A 293 -5.65 -14.65 13.67
CA VAL A 293 -4.97 -14.59 12.37
C VAL A 293 -5.11 -15.91 11.62
N PHE A 294 -4.91 -17.04 12.29
CA PHE A 294 -5.02 -18.37 11.67
C PHE A 294 -6.43 -18.64 11.15
N ARG A 295 -7.48 -18.24 11.90
CA ARG A 295 -8.87 -18.34 11.41
C ARG A 295 -9.08 -17.50 10.14
N GLU A 296 -8.54 -16.30 10.08
CA GLU A 296 -8.65 -15.47 8.87
C GLU A 296 -7.83 -16.04 7.70
N HIS A 297 -6.69 -16.69 7.95
CA HIS A 297 -5.96 -17.41 6.92
C HIS A 297 -6.77 -18.58 6.35
N GLU A 298 -7.41 -19.39 7.21
CA GLU A 298 -8.26 -20.51 6.78
C GLU A 298 -9.45 -20.03 5.93
N ARG A 299 -10.11 -18.93 6.35
CA ARG A 299 -11.18 -18.30 5.54
C ARG A 299 -10.66 -17.86 4.18
N ASN A 300 -9.43 -17.32 4.11
CA ASN A 300 -8.87 -16.78 2.89
C ASN A 300 -8.47 -17.84 1.85
N VAL A 301 -8.31 -19.10 2.23
CA VAL A 301 -7.97 -20.19 1.28
C VAL A 301 -8.96 -20.28 0.13
N ASN A 302 -10.26 -20.08 0.42
CA ASN A 302 -11.36 -20.18 -0.54
C ASN A 302 -12.03 -18.83 -0.85
N ALA A 303 -11.45 -17.73 -0.40
CA ALA A 303 -11.99 -16.38 -0.61
C ALA A 303 -11.94 -15.94 -2.09
N ALA A 304 -12.83 -15.03 -2.53
CA ALA A 304 -12.76 -14.42 -3.87
C ALA A 304 -11.48 -13.62 -4.04
N HIS A 305 -11.02 -12.99 -2.97
CA HIS A 305 -9.79 -12.19 -2.92
C HIS A 305 -8.72 -12.90 -2.10
N ARG A 306 -8.02 -13.85 -2.71
CA ARG A 306 -7.01 -14.66 -2.02
C ARG A 306 -5.69 -13.92 -1.89
N ASN A 307 -5.15 -13.85 -0.69
CA ASN A 307 -3.79 -13.38 -0.49
C ASN A 307 -2.79 -14.43 -1.00
N VAL A 308 -2.00 -14.09 -2.01
CA VAL A 308 -0.95 -14.95 -2.58
C VAL A 308 0.46 -14.52 -2.16
N GLY A 309 0.57 -13.40 -1.45
CA GLY A 309 1.82 -12.89 -0.93
C GLY A 309 1.60 -11.79 0.10
N LEU A 310 2.23 -11.91 1.25
CA LEU A 310 2.35 -10.85 2.25
C LEU A 310 3.80 -10.38 2.32
N VAL A 311 4.02 -9.11 2.04
CA VAL A 311 5.32 -8.45 2.08
C VAL A 311 5.37 -7.52 3.28
N ILE A 312 6.41 -7.61 4.08
CA ILE A 312 6.62 -6.74 5.24
C ILE A 312 7.95 -6.02 5.08
N GLU A 313 7.92 -4.68 5.27
CA GLU A 313 9.12 -3.85 5.25
C GLU A 313 9.72 -3.73 6.65
N THR A 314 11.03 -3.95 6.76
CA THR A 314 11.77 -3.77 8.01
C THR A 314 13.23 -3.41 7.75
N ARG A 315 14.02 -3.25 8.84
CA ARG A 315 15.44 -2.98 8.80
C ARG A 315 16.23 -4.28 9.01
N PRO A 316 17.41 -4.44 8.38
CA PRO A 316 18.25 -5.63 8.59
C PRO A 316 18.66 -5.84 10.07
N ASP A 317 18.96 -4.76 10.78
CA ASP A 317 19.35 -4.77 12.20
C ASP A 317 18.21 -5.11 13.17
N SER A 318 16.96 -5.17 12.70
CA SER A 318 15.80 -5.62 13.50
C SER A 318 15.41 -7.06 13.21
N ILE A 319 16.17 -7.78 12.39
CA ILE A 319 15.85 -9.17 11.99
C ILE A 319 16.59 -10.13 12.93
N ASP A 320 15.81 -10.93 13.64
CA ASP A 320 16.24 -12.05 14.46
C ASP A 320 15.31 -13.26 14.31
N CYS A 321 15.62 -14.37 14.97
CA CYS A 321 14.83 -15.60 14.86
C CYS A 321 13.40 -15.44 15.38
N GLU A 322 13.20 -14.69 16.45
CA GLU A 322 11.90 -14.48 17.08
C GLU A 322 10.99 -13.64 16.18
N SER A 323 11.51 -12.53 15.67
CA SER A 323 10.78 -11.66 14.74
C SER A 323 10.41 -12.37 13.44
N LEU A 324 11.31 -13.20 12.89
CA LEU A 324 11.02 -13.99 11.69
C LEU A 324 10.01 -15.11 11.96
N ALA A 325 10.05 -15.76 13.13
CA ALA A 325 9.05 -16.75 13.53
C ALA A 325 7.65 -16.12 13.59
N LEU A 326 7.54 -14.95 14.22
CA LEU A 326 6.27 -14.20 14.25
C LEU A 326 5.83 -13.80 12.83
N MET A 327 6.71 -13.22 12.01
CA MET A 327 6.36 -12.87 10.63
C MET A 327 5.89 -14.08 9.82
N ARG A 328 6.49 -15.26 10.05
CA ARG A 328 6.05 -16.50 9.40
C ARG A 328 4.67 -16.92 9.88
N ALA A 329 4.39 -16.88 11.19
CA ALA A 329 3.08 -17.13 11.75
C ALA A 329 2.00 -16.18 11.22
N LEU A 330 2.36 -14.92 10.99
CA LEU A 330 1.51 -13.90 10.36
C LEU A 330 1.28 -14.13 8.85
N GLY A 331 1.90 -15.16 8.23
CA GLY A 331 1.72 -15.47 6.81
C GLY A 331 2.62 -14.66 5.87
N CYS A 332 3.64 -13.96 6.38
CA CYS A 332 4.60 -13.24 5.55
C CYS A 332 5.36 -14.19 4.62
N THR A 333 5.52 -13.79 3.37
CA THR A 333 6.21 -14.56 2.32
C THR A 333 7.48 -13.89 1.82
N LYS A 334 7.58 -12.57 1.94
CA LYS A 334 8.70 -11.77 1.46
C LYS A 334 9.04 -10.66 2.46
N ILE A 335 10.31 -10.55 2.80
CA ILE A 335 10.85 -9.47 3.64
C ILE A 335 11.47 -8.41 2.75
N GLN A 336 11.00 -7.18 2.90
CA GLN A 336 11.53 -6.01 2.21
C GLN A 336 12.50 -5.28 3.15
N MET A 337 13.79 -5.34 2.83
CA MET A 337 14.85 -4.85 3.70
C MET A 337 15.45 -3.55 3.19
N GLY A 338 15.45 -2.52 4.03
CA GLY A 338 16.19 -1.29 3.76
C GLY A 338 17.69 -1.49 3.93
N VAL A 339 18.38 -2.13 3.00
CA VAL A 339 19.85 -2.31 2.99
C VAL A 339 20.53 -0.96 2.80
N GLN A 340 20.16 -0.26 1.78
CA GLN A 340 20.58 1.07 1.35
C GLN A 340 22.00 1.09 0.76
N SER A 341 23.01 0.57 1.45
CA SER A 341 24.39 0.42 1.03
C SER A 341 25.04 -0.77 1.77
N LEU A 342 26.15 -1.28 1.28
CA LEU A 342 27.05 -2.23 1.96
C LEU A 342 28.39 -1.59 2.33
N ASP A 343 28.62 -0.33 1.98
CA ASP A 343 29.79 0.43 2.37
C ASP A 343 29.63 0.95 3.82
N GLU A 344 30.48 0.47 4.71
CA GLU A 344 30.40 0.78 6.15
C GLU A 344 30.58 2.28 6.42
N HIS A 345 31.49 2.95 5.68
CA HIS A 345 31.68 4.40 5.82
C HIS A 345 30.44 5.18 5.40
N VAL A 346 29.79 4.78 4.31
CA VAL A 346 28.54 5.38 3.84
C VAL A 346 27.40 5.14 4.85
N LEU A 347 27.29 3.91 5.38
CA LEU A 347 26.29 3.58 6.39
C LEU A 347 26.48 4.40 7.67
N GLU A 348 27.70 4.56 8.16
CA GLU A 348 28.04 5.35 9.34
C GLU A 348 27.77 6.84 9.13
N ALA A 349 28.23 7.42 8.01
CA ALA A 349 28.01 8.83 7.66
C ALA A 349 26.51 9.19 7.65
N ASN A 350 25.67 8.25 7.24
CA ASN A 350 24.21 8.42 7.20
C ASN A 350 23.50 8.02 8.50
N LYS A 351 24.21 7.74 9.57
CA LYS A 351 23.68 7.28 10.88
C LYS A 351 22.76 6.06 10.74
N ARG A 352 23.14 5.15 9.84
CA ARG A 352 22.34 3.94 9.59
C ARG A 352 22.47 2.93 10.72
N HIS A 353 23.63 2.91 11.43
CA HIS A 353 23.93 2.02 12.55
C HIS A 353 23.69 0.53 12.23
N THR A 354 24.04 0.12 11.01
CA THR A 354 23.94 -1.27 10.54
C THR A 354 25.23 -1.60 9.81
N SER A 355 25.83 -2.75 10.09
CA SER A 355 27.06 -3.19 9.39
C SER A 355 26.75 -4.14 8.23
N PRO A 356 27.66 -4.30 7.25
CA PRO A 356 27.54 -5.30 6.20
C PRO A 356 27.38 -6.74 6.74
N GLU A 357 27.98 -7.07 7.87
CA GLU A 357 27.87 -8.38 8.53
C GLU A 357 26.46 -8.59 9.08
N GLN A 358 25.86 -7.58 9.71
CA GLN A 358 24.46 -7.64 10.18
C GLN A 358 23.50 -7.79 8.99
N ILE A 359 23.76 -7.10 7.89
CA ILE A 359 22.99 -7.26 6.66
C ILE A 359 23.10 -8.69 6.12
N ALA A 360 24.33 -9.25 6.06
CA ALA A 360 24.55 -10.62 5.61
C ALA A 360 23.86 -11.64 6.53
N GLN A 361 23.90 -11.43 7.84
CA GLN A 361 23.17 -12.26 8.81
C GLN A 361 21.66 -12.20 8.57
N ALA A 362 21.09 -11.02 8.33
CA ALA A 362 19.66 -10.86 8.02
C ALA A 362 19.27 -11.65 6.76
N PHE A 363 20.07 -11.58 5.69
CA PHE A 363 19.86 -12.39 4.49
C PHE A 363 19.92 -13.90 4.77
N ALA A 364 20.89 -14.34 5.55
CA ALA A 364 21.03 -15.75 5.92
C ALA A 364 19.82 -16.25 6.72
N LEU A 365 19.37 -15.48 7.70
CA LEU A 365 18.17 -15.79 8.49
C LEU A 365 16.89 -15.80 7.62
N CYS A 366 16.69 -14.80 6.76
CA CYS A 366 15.54 -14.77 5.85
C CYS A 366 15.50 -16.03 4.97
N ARG A 367 16.63 -16.48 4.42
CA ARG A 367 16.72 -17.73 3.66
C ARG A 367 16.43 -18.97 4.50
N LEU A 368 17.00 -19.05 5.71
CA LEU A 368 16.77 -20.17 6.62
C LEU A 368 15.28 -20.33 6.97
N PHE A 369 14.59 -19.22 7.19
CA PHE A 369 13.15 -19.21 7.45
C PHE A 369 12.27 -19.31 6.18
N GLY A 370 12.88 -19.42 4.99
CA GLY A 370 12.18 -19.61 3.71
C GLY A 370 11.46 -18.36 3.17
N PHE A 371 11.90 -17.16 3.56
CA PHE A 371 11.40 -15.92 2.99
C PHE A 371 12.09 -15.59 1.67
N LYS A 372 11.36 -14.96 0.76
CA LYS A 372 11.98 -14.17 -0.30
C LYS A 372 12.53 -12.88 0.27
N SER A 373 13.67 -12.45 -0.25
CA SER A 373 14.35 -11.23 0.15
C SER A 373 14.23 -10.15 -0.93
N HIS A 374 13.80 -8.96 -0.52
CA HIS A 374 13.73 -7.78 -1.38
C HIS A 374 14.63 -6.69 -0.79
N ALA A 375 15.71 -6.34 -1.47
CA ALA A 375 16.66 -5.36 -1.01
C ALA A 375 16.38 -3.97 -1.58
N HIS A 376 16.32 -2.96 -0.72
CA HIS A 376 16.34 -1.56 -1.12
C HIS A 376 17.78 -1.07 -1.16
N PHE A 377 18.19 -0.51 -2.29
CA PHE A 377 19.50 0.10 -2.52
C PHE A 377 19.32 1.57 -2.88
N MET A 378 20.07 2.44 -2.21
CA MET A 378 19.97 3.89 -2.37
C MET A 378 21.29 4.47 -2.86
N ALA A 379 21.32 4.91 -4.11
CA ALA A 379 22.48 5.60 -4.66
C ALA A 379 22.58 7.04 -4.14
N ASN A 380 23.79 7.60 -4.13
CA ASN A 380 24.06 8.97 -3.71
C ASN A 380 23.76 9.27 -2.23
N LEU A 381 24.01 8.34 -1.34
CA LEU A 381 24.02 8.63 0.10
C LEU A 381 25.22 9.55 0.45
N LEU A 382 25.19 10.18 1.63
CA LEU A 382 26.32 10.98 2.12
C LEU A 382 27.60 10.11 2.18
N GLY A 383 28.67 10.59 1.56
CA GLY A 383 29.94 9.85 1.46
C GLY A 383 30.04 8.89 0.27
N ALA A 384 28.95 8.61 -0.45
CA ALA A 384 28.98 7.78 -1.63
C ALA A 384 29.55 8.48 -2.86
N THR A 385 30.07 7.69 -3.80
CA THR A 385 30.52 8.14 -5.12
C THR A 385 29.87 7.28 -6.21
N PRO A 386 29.70 7.78 -7.46
CA PRO A 386 29.11 6.98 -8.55
C PRO A 386 29.77 5.61 -8.76
N ASN A 387 31.10 5.55 -8.73
CA ASN A 387 31.84 4.30 -8.84
C ASN A 387 31.70 3.40 -7.61
N GLY A 388 31.66 4.00 -6.40
CA GLY A 388 31.39 3.30 -5.15
C GLY A 388 30.03 2.65 -5.16
N ASP A 389 28.96 3.40 -5.52
CA ASP A 389 27.59 2.87 -5.60
C ASP A 389 27.45 1.72 -6.61
N ALA A 390 28.09 1.83 -7.78
CA ALA A 390 28.08 0.75 -8.78
C ALA A 390 28.83 -0.50 -8.29
N SER A 391 29.95 -0.33 -7.57
CA SER A 391 30.70 -1.44 -6.98
C SER A 391 29.95 -2.10 -5.82
N ASP A 392 29.36 -1.29 -4.96
CA ASP A 392 28.57 -1.72 -3.80
C ASP A 392 27.34 -2.51 -4.23
N PHE A 393 26.59 -1.99 -5.22
CA PHE A 393 25.45 -2.72 -5.79
C PHE A 393 25.87 -4.04 -6.44
N ARG A 394 27.00 -4.06 -7.16
CA ARG A 394 27.50 -5.31 -7.76
C ARG A 394 27.80 -6.36 -6.68
N THR A 395 28.36 -5.94 -5.54
CA THR A 395 28.56 -6.81 -4.38
C THR A 395 27.23 -7.36 -3.86
N LEU A 396 26.19 -6.51 -3.73
CA LEU A 396 24.86 -6.93 -3.27
C LEU A 396 24.26 -8.06 -4.14
N VAL A 397 24.46 -8.00 -5.45
CA VAL A 397 23.81 -8.94 -6.39
C VAL A 397 24.69 -10.11 -6.83
N SER A 398 25.98 -10.15 -6.43
CA SER A 398 26.92 -11.20 -6.82
C SER A 398 27.56 -11.98 -5.66
N ASP A 399 27.68 -11.37 -4.47
CA ASP A 399 28.21 -12.04 -3.30
C ASP A 399 27.16 -12.98 -2.68
N THR A 400 27.56 -14.24 -2.46
CA THR A 400 26.67 -15.31 -1.96
C THR A 400 26.08 -15.03 -0.60
N ARG A 401 26.64 -14.10 0.17
CA ARG A 401 26.08 -13.66 1.46
C ARG A 401 24.76 -12.93 1.29
N PHE A 402 24.55 -12.22 0.16
CA PHE A 402 23.38 -11.38 -0.07
C PHE A 402 22.42 -12.00 -1.10
N LEU A 403 22.65 -11.91 -2.40
CA LEU A 403 21.86 -12.46 -3.50
C LEU A 403 20.34 -12.29 -3.29
N PRO A 404 19.81 -11.07 -3.35
CA PRO A 404 18.37 -10.83 -3.17
C PRO A 404 17.53 -11.42 -4.31
N ASP A 405 16.30 -11.87 -4.00
CA ASP A 405 15.32 -12.28 -5.01
C ASP A 405 14.77 -11.08 -5.80
N GLU A 406 14.73 -9.92 -5.14
CA GLU A 406 14.22 -8.67 -5.72
C GLU A 406 15.06 -7.48 -5.24
N VAL A 407 15.28 -6.51 -6.12
CA VAL A 407 15.97 -5.27 -5.79
C VAL A 407 15.13 -4.06 -6.18
N LYS A 408 15.17 -3.03 -5.36
CA LYS A 408 14.65 -1.71 -5.66
C LYS A 408 15.79 -0.71 -5.57
N MET A 409 16.04 -0.02 -6.69
CA MET A 409 17.11 0.96 -6.81
C MET A 409 16.49 2.36 -6.93
N TYR A 410 16.97 3.29 -6.14
CA TYR A 410 16.54 4.69 -6.19
C TYR A 410 17.62 5.63 -5.68
N PRO A 411 17.66 6.89 -6.16
CA PRO A 411 18.61 7.87 -5.65
C PRO A 411 18.16 8.45 -4.32
N CYS A 412 19.12 8.84 -3.49
CA CYS A 412 18.87 9.67 -2.33
C CYS A 412 18.37 11.05 -2.79
N ALA A 413 17.16 11.39 -2.36
CA ALA A 413 16.54 12.68 -2.65
C ALA A 413 16.76 13.65 -1.50
N LEU A 414 17.01 14.94 -1.82
CA LEU A 414 17.00 15.99 -0.82
C LEU A 414 15.56 16.33 -0.45
N ILE A 415 15.21 16.11 0.81
CA ILE A 415 13.88 16.36 1.35
C ILE A 415 13.99 17.38 2.49
N ASP A 416 13.10 18.34 2.48
CA ASP A 416 13.06 19.40 3.51
C ASP A 416 12.90 18.81 4.92
N GLY A 417 13.62 19.40 5.86
CA GLY A 417 13.59 19.00 7.27
C GLY A 417 14.36 17.71 7.58
N THR A 418 15.11 17.15 6.62
CA THR A 418 16.03 16.03 6.87
C THR A 418 17.40 16.51 7.35
N GLY A 419 18.15 15.64 8.05
CA GLY A 419 19.54 15.95 8.43
C GLY A 419 20.47 16.16 7.24
N LEU A 420 20.12 15.62 6.06
CA LEU A 420 20.88 15.80 4.81
C LEU A 420 20.89 17.25 4.32
N MET A 421 19.91 18.07 4.69
CA MET A 421 19.84 19.49 4.33
C MET A 421 21.05 20.30 4.80
N SER A 422 21.60 20.00 5.99
CA SER A 422 22.81 20.68 6.49
C SER A 422 24.02 20.36 5.63
N HIS A 423 24.17 19.10 5.19
CA HIS A 423 25.25 18.64 4.31
C HIS A 423 25.13 19.19 2.89
N TYR A 424 23.91 19.46 2.45
CA TYR A 424 23.69 20.18 1.18
C TYR A 424 24.06 21.66 1.30
N ALA A 425 23.70 22.29 2.41
CA ALA A 425 23.95 23.71 2.64
C ALA A 425 25.46 24.03 2.83
N ASP A 426 26.21 23.15 3.48
CA ASP A 426 27.66 23.31 3.68
C ASP A 426 28.51 22.75 2.53
N GLY A 427 27.87 22.13 1.52
CA GLY A 427 28.54 21.59 0.32
C GLY A 427 29.23 20.25 0.51
N THR A 428 29.07 19.57 1.66
CA THR A 428 29.63 18.22 1.91
C THR A 428 28.87 17.12 1.20
N TRP A 429 27.64 17.41 0.75
CA TRP A 429 26.84 16.51 -0.09
C TRP A 429 26.14 17.30 -1.21
N ARG A 430 26.01 16.67 -2.37
CA ARG A 430 25.21 17.16 -3.49
C ARG A 430 24.45 16.02 -4.16
N PRO A 431 23.29 16.27 -4.80
CA PRO A 431 22.70 15.32 -5.72
C PRO A 431 23.66 14.97 -6.86
N TYR A 432 23.66 13.71 -7.31
CA TYR A 432 24.33 13.37 -8.56
C TYR A 432 23.72 14.16 -9.72
N SER A 433 24.55 14.55 -10.68
CA SER A 433 24.06 15.03 -11.96
C SER A 433 23.25 13.92 -12.66
N GLU A 434 22.35 14.32 -13.56
CA GLU A 434 21.58 13.36 -14.36
C GLU A 434 22.46 12.32 -15.05
N ARG A 435 23.62 12.74 -15.59
CA ARG A 435 24.56 11.83 -16.25
C ARG A 435 25.18 10.84 -15.28
N GLU A 436 25.59 11.25 -14.10
CA GLU A 436 26.12 10.36 -13.06
C GLU A 436 25.06 9.37 -12.62
N LEU A 437 23.83 9.84 -12.35
CA LEU A 437 22.74 9.00 -11.90
C LEU A 437 22.33 7.97 -12.95
N VAL A 438 22.16 8.37 -14.20
CA VAL A 438 21.84 7.48 -15.32
C VAL A 438 22.92 6.41 -15.49
N SER A 439 24.21 6.78 -15.39
CA SER A 439 25.31 5.83 -15.46
C SER A 439 25.23 4.78 -14.36
N VAL A 440 25.09 5.21 -13.10
CA VAL A 440 24.98 4.29 -11.95
C VAL A 440 23.80 3.35 -12.07
N LEU A 441 22.62 3.87 -12.42
CA LEU A 441 21.42 3.04 -12.56
C LEU A 441 21.53 2.06 -13.73
N ALA A 442 22.11 2.47 -14.86
CA ALA A 442 22.34 1.59 -15.99
C ALA A 442 23.32 0.46 -15.65
N ASP A 443 24.45 0.79 -14.99
CA ASP A 443 25.43 -0.19 -14.53
C ASP A 443 24.81 -1.19 -13.55
N ASN A 444 23.98 -0.71 -12.64
CA ASN A 444 23.25 -1.55 -11.67
C ASN A 444 22.25 -2.50 -12.36
N VAL A 445 21.50 -2.01 -13.35
CA VAL A 445 20.58 -2.85 -14.14
C VAL A 445 21.35 -3.94 -14.89
N LEU A 446 22.48 -3.58 -15.53
CA LEU A 446 23.32 -4.52 -16.27
C LEU A 446 24.01 -5.55 -15.35
N ALA A 447 24.34 -5.18 -14.12
CA ALA A 447 24.92 -6.07 -13.11
C ALA A 447 23.89 -7.03 -12.48
N THR A 448 22.58 -6.70 -12.58
CA THR A 448 21.54 -7.51 -11.95
C THR A 448 21.36 -8.86 -12.65
N PRO A 449 21.47 -9.99 -11.93
CA PRO A 449 21.28 -11.31 -12.51
C PRO A 449 19.88 -11.52 -13.09
N PRO A 450 19.70 -12.34 -14.14
CA PRO A 450 18.40 -12.57 -14.78
C PRO A 450 17.31 -13.14 -13.87
N TYR A 451 17.68 -13.79 -12.77
CA TYR A 451 16.77 -14.35 -11.79
C TYR A 451 16.34 -13.34 -10.71
N THR A 452 17.01 -12.20 -10.59
CA THR A 452 16.67 -11.14 -9.62
C THR A 452 15.70 -10.15 -10.27
N ARG A 453 14.54 -9.98 -9.65
CA ARG A 453 13.55 -9.00 -10.11
C ARG A 453 13.99 -7.57 -9.78
N ILE A 454 13.82 -6.65 -10.72
CA ILE A 454 13.95 -5.20 -10.49
C ILE A 454 12.55 -4.61 -10.34
N SER A 455 12.28 -3.87 -9.26
CA SER A 455 10.98 -3.24 -8.96
C SER A 455 11.06 -1.72 -8.84
#